data_d5ac41fbfc55f8baa51e1b7c384b7a1f
#
_entry.id   d5ac41fbfc55f8baa51e1b7c384b7a1f
#
_cell.length_a   1.000
_cell.length_b   1.000
_cell.length_c   1.000
_cell.angle_alpha   90.00
_cell.angle_beta   90.00
_cell.angle_gamma   90.00
#
_symmetry.space_group_name_H-M   'P 1'
#
loop_
_entity.id
_entity.type
_entity.pdbx_description
1 polymer ?
#
loop_
_entity_poly.entity_id
_entity_poly.type
_entity_poly.pdbx_seq_one_letter_code
_entity_poly.pdbx_strand_id
1 'polypeptide(L)'
;MEKRCINIDWLEVFCKQQVPLTPEYLSAQGFHVEVRDYGTPQYRQMYTIYSDNTKLHPLYEVRREPYSIKENGGIFDANDCHIRLSNYECYKPNCVEHLQEFFLRFGLIPQSISRIDLCLDVLRCDDGKDMGEFIRDYILEKYYKVHIAKIAPHGPEVNGSFFNAHGREAMYKREYNSIKWGSPTSAISVKIYNKTQEMAEVKNKPYILNQWRAAGLVNEHDINQAAKLQTVRYNIAKLTKGLTFAKDKDKIRKRLNEQKAKATEIKENLKNVWRIEFSLKSAIKGFVREIGNSEDNKKEVMYSLNLDNIQKRSHLLFTFMTLAKRYLNFKVVEMTKKGTPKRKDRCADYFPVGEKDIPVYKPVMPTINKDVARGTKMIMNYLQMLADSATDAEMPYTVRQAMGTTLTWLGRYHHLKQVENKGQTLLHWQDVLFQKQNQILTSLSTIIELNAKINAYDEGKIKEDALKDYINDLYDKSFNVLQDPSISD
;
A
#
# COMPACT_ATOMS: atom_id res chain seq x y z
N MET A 1 -10.18 26.54 -17.47
CA MET A 1 -9.65 25.45 -16.63
C MET A 1 -10.67 24.34 -16.60
N GLU A 2 -10.29 23.11 -16.90
CA GLU A 2 -11.20 21.98 -16.74
C GLU A 2 -11.59 21.80 -15.28
N LYS A 3 -12.85 21.40 -15.06
CA LYS A 3 -13.40 21.21 -13.72
C LYS A 3 -12.72 19.99 -13.08
N ARG A 4 -12.13 20.17 -11.88
CA ARG A 4 -11.38 19.13 -11.14
C ARG A 4 -11.77 19.15 -9.67
N CYS A 5 -11.75 17.99 -9.03
CA CYS A 5 -12.00 17.86 -7.60
C CYS A 5 -10.86 17.04 -6.95
N ILE A 6 -10.05 17.71 -6.10
CA ILE A 6 -8.98 17.06 -5.33
C ILE A 6 -9.46 16.76 -3.92
N ASN A 7 -9.21 15.54 -3.44
CA ASN A 7 -9.56 15.11 -2.08
C ASN A 7 -8.55 14.12 -1.54
N ILE A 8 -8.63 13.86 -0.23
CA ILE A 8 -8.03 12.72 0.44
C ILE A 8 -9.08 11.60 0.45
N ASP A 9 -8.76 10.40 -0.06
CA ASP A 9 -9.65 9.23 -0.02
C ASP A 9 -9.29 8.26 1.11
N TRP A 10 -8.07 8.38 1.68
CA TRP A 10 -7.57 7.63 2.81
C TRP A 10 -6.51 8.43 3.55
N LEU A 11 -6.62 8.49 4.86
CA LEU A 11 -5.58 9.05 5.73
C LEU A 11 -5.43 8.18 6.97
N GLU A 12 -4.22 7.70 7.19
CA GLU A 12 -3.86 6.86 8.34
C GLU A 12 -2.56 7.41 8.95
N VAL A 13 -2.58 7.63 10.25
CA VAL A 13 -1.48 8.25 11.00
C VAL A 13 -1.02 7.30 12.09
N PHE A 14 0.28 7.11 12.17
CA PHE A 14 0.94 6.44 13.27
C PHE A 14 1.15 7.44 14.41
N CYS A 15 0.68 7.08 15.60
CA CYS A 15 0.68 7.94 16.78
C CYS A 15 1.24 7.20 18.00
N LYS A 16 1.72 7.99 18.97
CA LYS A 16 1.96 7.55 20.35
C LYS A 16 0.85 8.07 21.26
N GLN A 17 0.33 7.21 22.12
CA GLN A 17 -0.67 7.55 23.13
C GLN A 17 0.03 8.01 24.41
N GLN A 18 -0.31 9.19 24.94
CA GLN A 18 0.06 9.61 26.30
C GLN A 18 -0.84 8.96 27.35
N VAL A 19 -2.12 8.80 26.98
CA VAL A 19 -3.13 8.10 27.78
C VAL A 19 -3.72 6.99 26.90
N PRO A 20 -3.93 5.77 27.43
CA PRO A 20 -4.51 4.69 26.67
C PRO A 20 -5.91 5.07 26.13
N LEU A 21 -6.04 5.07 24.81
CA LEU A 21 -7.29 5.40 24.12
C LEU A 21 -8.22 4.18 24.13
N THR A 22 -8.81 3.88 25.29
CA THR A 22 -9.70 2.73 25.44
C THR A 22 -11.13 3.04 24.98
N PRO A 23 -11.92 2.01 24.60
CA PRO A 23 -13.33 2.20 24.27
C PRO A 23 -14.13 2.86 25.39
N GLU A 24 -13.87 2.48 26.65
CA GLU A 24 -14.51 3.03 27.84
C GLU A 24 -14.19 4.50 28.02
N TYR A 25 -12.91 4.88 27.87
CA TYR A 25 -12.49 6.27 27.95
C TYR A 25 -13.17 7.13 26.88
N LEU A 26 -13.19 6.67 25.63
CA LEU A 26 -13.87 7.37 24.54
C LEU A 26 -15.39 7.48 24.76
N SER A 27 -16.02 6.42 25.27
CA SER A 27 -17.45 6.42 25.58
C SER A 27 -17.78 7.41 26.70
N ALA A 28 -16.93 7.53 27.72
CA ALA A 28 -17.06 8.53 28.76
C ALA A 28 -16.91 9.98 28.25
N GLN A 29 -16.25 10.15 27.09
CA GLN A 29 -16.12 11.45 26.40
C GLN A 29 -17.26 11.74 25.42
N GLY A 30 -18.29 10.89 25.38
CA GLY A 30 -19.50 11.09 24.58
C GLY A 30 -19.46 10.48 23.17
N PHE A 31 -18.44 9.70 22.84
CA PHE A 31 -18.40 8.98 21.56
C PHE A 31 -19.11 7.62 21.67
N HIS A 32 -19.71 7.19 20.57
CA HIS A 32 -20.12 5.81 20.44
C HIS A 32 -18.96 4.99 19.85
N VAL A 33 -18.59 3.88 20.51
CA VAL A 33 -17.46 3.04 20.11
C VAL A 33 -17.96 1.62 19.79
N GLU A 34 -17.60 1.13 18.62
CA GLU A 34 -17.89 -0.23 18.19
C GLU A 34 -16.59 -1.02 18.13
N VAL A 35 -16.38 -1.90 19.09
CA VAL A 35 -15.24 -2.79 19.16
C VAL A 35 -15.43 -3.93 18.18
N ARG A 36 -14.39 -4.30 17.43
CA ARG A 36 -14.41 -5.47 16.56
C ARG A 36 -13.88 -6.69 17.28
N ASP A 37 -14.48 -7.84 16.99
CA ASP A 37 -14.09 -9.13 17.55
C ASP A 37 -12.69 -9.60 17.14
N TYR A 38 -12.08 -8.90 16.19
CA TYR A 38 -10.74 -9.23 15.65
C TYR A 38 -9.89 -7.97 15.51
N GLY A 39 -8.57 -8.15 15.70
CA GLY A 39 -7.57 -7.13 15.45
C GLY A 39 -7.07 -7.13 13.99
N THR A 40 -5.86 -6.64 13.81
CA THR A 40 -5.11 -6.70 12.55
C THR A 40 -3.88 -7.59 12.75
N PRO A 41 -3.13 -7.95 11.70
CA PRO A 41 -1.86 -8.68 11.87
C PRO A 41 -0.83 -7.98 12.78
N GLN A 42 -0.98 -6.68 13.02
CA GLN A 42 -0.06 -5.88 13.82
C GLN A 42 -0.61 -5.47 15.18
N TYR A 43 -1.94 -5.38 15.33
CA TYR A 43 -2.62 -4.84 16.51
C TYR A 43 -3.71 -5.78 17.02
N ARG A 44 -3.77 -5.98 18.34
CA ARG A 44 -4.76 -6.86 19.00
C ARG A 44 -6.16 -6.27 18.98
N GLN A 45 -6.24 -4.95 19.19
CA GLN A 45 -7.52 -4.24 19.28
C GLN A 45 -7.75 -3.35 18.07
N MET A 46 -9.00 -3.38 17.59
CA MET A 46 -9.50 -2.52 16.55
C MET A 46 -10.93 -2.10 16.85
N TYR A 47 -11.23 -0.81 16.75
CA TYR A 47 -12.58 -0.30 16.95
C TYR A 47 -12.85 0.92 16.09
N THR A 48 -14.13 1.20 15.89
CA THR A 48 -14.63 2.33 15.11
C THR A 48 -15.30 3.31 16.05
N ILE A 49 -14.98 4.59 15.91
CA ILE A 49 -15.54 5.70 16.68
C ILE A 49 -16.57 6.41 15.82
N TYR A 50 -17.73 6.68 16.39
CA TYR A 50 -18.83 7.41 15.79
C TYR A 50 -19.14 8.67 16.62
N SER A 51 -19.70 9.70 15.97
CA SER A 51 -20.16 10.91 16.67
C SER A 51 -21.34 10.64 17.63
N ASP A 52 -22.16 9.63 17.30
CA ASP A 52 -23.38 9.31 17.99
C ASP A 52 -23.79 7.84 17.86
N ASN A 53 -24.86 7.45 18.54
CA ASN A 53 -25.37 6.08 18.56
C ASN A 53 -26.06 5.63 17.26
N THR A 54 -26.28 6.53 16.30
CA THR A 54 -26.93 6.15 15.02
C THR A 54 -26.01 5.30 14.13
N LYS A 55 -24.70 5.35 14.37
CA LYS A 55 -23.67 4.64 13.60
C LYS A 55 -23.67 4.95 12.09
N LEU A 56 -24.30 6.06 11.70
CA LEU A 56 -24.43 6.41 10.29
C LEU A 56 -23.11 6.91 9.70
N HIS A 57 -22.32 7.60 10.52
CA HIS A 57 -21.11 8.31 10.08
C HIS A 57 -19.93 7.97 11.00
N PRO A 58 -19.14 6.96 10.64
CA PRO A 58 -17.90 6.69 11.36
C PRO A 58 -16.95 7.88 11.22
N LEU A 59 -16.28 8.25 12.30
CA LEU A 59 -15.24 9.29 12.32
C LEU A 59 -13.86 8.68 12.13
N TYR A 60 -13.48 7.80 13.04
CA TYR A 60 -12.13 7.23 13.09
C TYR A 60 -12.18 5.72 13.30
N GLU A 61 -11.16 5.03 12.76
CA GLU A 61 -10.81 3.67 13.11
C GLU A 61 -9.51 3.72 13.93
N VAL A 62 -9.51 3.07 15.06
CA VAL A 62 -8.37 3.00 15.97
C VAL A 62 -7.85 1.57 16.00
N ARG A 63 -6.52 1.43 15.90
CA ARG A 63 -5.80 0.17 16.07
C ARG A 63 -4.76 0.36 17.15
N ARG A 64 -4.81 -0.41 18.20
CA ARG A 64 -3.92 -0.32 19.37
C ARG A 64 -3.51 -1.69 19.89
N GLU A 65 -2.61 -1.70 20.90
CA GLU A 65 -2.02 -2.89 21.47
C GLU A 65 -1.27 -3.72 20.42
N PRO A 66 -0.11 -3.25 19.99
CA PRO A 66 0.70 -4.00 19.03
C PRO A 66 1.12 -5.36 19.58
N TYR A 67 1.13 -6.40 18.72
CA TYR A 67 1.61 -7.74 19.11
C TYR A 67 3.11 -7.77 19.36
N SER A 68 3.88 -7.00 18.57
CA SER A 68 5.33 -7.00 18.56
C SER A 68 5.86 -5.76 19.27
N ILE A 69 5.93 -5.80 20.60
CA ILE A 69 6.43 -4.71 21.42
C ILE A 69 7.93 -4.81 21.69
N LYS A 70 8.60 -3.67 21.82
CA LYS A 70 10.06 -3.57 22.00
C LYS A 70 10.56 -4.30 23.24
N GLU A 71 9.83 -4.27 24.34
CA GLU A 71 10.12 -4.98 25.59
C GLU A 71 10.28 -6.50 25.37
N ASN A 72 9.64 -7.03 24.34
CA ASN A 72 9.70 -8.44 23.95
C ASN A 72 10.51 -8.65 22.64
N GLY A 73 11.40 -7.72 22.30
CA GLY A 73 12.20 -7.78 21.07
C GLY A 73 11.44 -7.41 19.78
N GLY A 74 10.27 -6.76 19.91
CA GLY A 74 9.47 -6.30 18.77
C GLY A 74 9.84 -4.90 18.27
N ILE A 75 8.98 -4.32 17.43
CA ILE A 75 9.23 -3.05 16.72
C ILE A 75 8.43 -1.87 17.25
N PHE A 76 7.35 -2.12 18.00
CA PHE A 76 6.45 -1.10 18.49
C PHE A 76 6.66 -0.81 19.98
N ASP A 77 6.42 0.42 20.40
CA ASP A 77 6.21 0.72 21.80
C ASP A 77 4.79 0.27 22.23
N ALA A 78 4.58 -0.07 23.48
CA ALA A 78 3.25 -0.51 23.97
C ALA A 78 2.17 0.57 23.75
N ASN A 79 2.58 1.84 23.72
CA ASN A 79 1.72 3.01 23.52
C ASN A 79 1.56 3.39 22.04
N ASP A 80 2.07 2.59 21.10
CA ASP A 80 1.91 2.87 19.68
C ASP A 80 0.50 2.49 19.21
N CYS A 81 -0.07 3.36 18.39
CA CYS A 81 -1.38 3.14 17.79
C CYS A 81 -1.45 3.72 16.36
N HIS A 82 -2.42 3.25 15.60
CA HIS A 82 -2.78 3.83 14.31
C HIS A 82 -4.19 4.41 14.37
N ILE A 83 -4.32 5.63 13.87
CA ILE A 83 -5.60 6.32 13.69
C ILE A 83 -5.85 6.49 12.20
N ARG A 84 -6.96 5.96 11.74
CA ARG A 84 -7.40 6.12 10.36
C ARG A 84 -8.68 6.94 10.32
N LEU A 85 -8.71 7.97 9.46
CA LEU A 85 -9.96 8.67 9.16
C LEU A 85 -10.90 7.76 8.36
N SER A 86 -12.19 7.83 8.66
CA SER A 86 -13.17 7.22 7.77
C SER A 86 -13.21 7.95 6.44
N ASN A 87 -13.65 7.26 5.39
CA ASN A 87 -13.82 7.91 4.09
C ASN A 87 -14.82 9.08 4.15
N TYR A 88 -15.86 8.97 4.98
CA TYR A 88 -16.82 10.05 5.20
C TYR A 88 -16.14 11.30 5.76
N GLU A 89 -15.28 11.13 6.77
CA GLU A 89 -14.56 12.22 7.42
C GLU A 89 -13.52 12.85 6.48
N CYS A 90 -12.81 12.05 5.67
CA CYS A 90 -11.85 12.54 4.68
C CYS A 90 -12.44 13.55 3.67
N TYR A 91 -13.75 13.47 3.40
CA TYR A 91 -14.42 14.36 2.45
C TYR A 91 -15.02 15.60 3.08
N LYS A 92 -14.92 15.78 4.39
CA LYS A 92 -15.31 17.05 5.04
C LYS A 92 -14.27 18.13 4.74
N PRO A 93 -14.69 19.39 4.66
CA PRO A 93 -13.75 20.53 4.74
C PRO A 93 -12.88 20.37 5.97
N ASN A 94 -11.81 20.78 6.20
CA ASN A 94 -11.05 20.76 7.46
C ASN A 94 -10.89 19.37 8.12
N CYS A 95 -10.92 18.28 7.34
CA CYS A 95 -10.81 16.93 7.91
C CYS A 95 -9.49 16.70 8.66
N VAL A 96 -8.42 17.38 8.25
CA VAL A 96 -7.10 17.28 8.89
C VAL A 96 -7.07 18.08 10.19
N GLU A 97 -7.70 19.25 10.23
CA GLU A 97 -7.87 20.06 11.43
C GLU A 97 -8.67 19.28 12.50
N HIS A 98 -9.80 18.68 12.12
CA HIS A 98 -10.59 17.84 13.04
C HIS A 98 -9.76 16.66 13.58
N LEU A 99 -8.90 16.07 12.75
CA LEU A 99 -7.98 15.01 13.19
C LEU A 99 -6.94 15.55 14.20
N GLN A 100 -6.37 16.73 13.95
CA GLN A 100 -5.41 17.36 14.85
C GLN A 100 -6.07 17.75 16.18
N GLU A 101 -7.30 18.27 16.16
CA GLU A 101 -8.10 18.55 17.36
C GLU A 101 -8.38 17.26 18.16
N PHE A 102 -8.72 16.16 17.47
CA PHE A 102 -8.87 14.85 18.10
C PHE A 102 -7.56 14.40 18.76
N PHE A 103 -6.42 14.56 18.09
CA PHE A 103 -5.13 14.21 18.66
C PHE A 103 -4.81 15.03 19.91
N LEU A 104 -5.03 16.33 19.85
CA LEU A 104 -4.80 17.22 20.99
C LEU A 104 -5.71 16.84 22.18
N ARG A 105 -7.00 16.64 21.93
CA ARG A 105 -7.99 16.31 22.96
C ARG A 105 -7.66 15.01 23.69
N PHE A 106 -7.12 14.02 22.99
CA PHE A 106 -6.88 12.67 23.53
C PHE A 106 -5.40 12.36 23.82
N GLY A 107 -4.53 13.37 23.79
CA GLY A 107 -3.11 13.19 24.09
C GLY A 107 -2.41 12.24 23.12
N LEU A 108 -2.77 12.31 21.83
CA LEU A 108 -2.14 11.54 20.78
C LEU A 108 -1.05 12.37 20.12
N ILE A 109 0.17 11.82 20.06
CA ILE A 109 1.32 12.48 19.44
C ILE A 109 1.53 11.86 18.05
N PRO A 110 1.19 12.58 16.96
CA PRO A 110 1.41 12.07 15.61
C PRO A 110 2.90 11.92 15.31
N GLN A 111 3.31 10.76 14.83
CA GLN A 111 4.69 10.44 14.49
C GLN A 111 4.93 10.49 12.98
N SER A 112 4.02 9.93 12.21
CA SER A 112 4.12 9.90 10.75
C SER A 112 2.80 9.53 10.10
N ILE A 113 2.62 9.97 8.85
CA ILE A 113 1.56 9.47 7.99
C ILE A 113 1.94 8.06 7.54
N SER A 114 1.14 7.06 7.92
CA SER A 114 1.34 5.67 7.55
C SER A 114 0.88 5.40 6.13
N ARG A 115 -0.23 6.02 5.74
CA ARG A 115 -0.79 5.98 4.40
C ARG A 115 -1.63 7.21 4.12
N ILE A 116 -1.48 7.75 2.92
CA ILE A 116 -2.39 8.74 2.37
C ILE A 116 -2.71 8.37 0.92
N ASP A 117 -4.01 8.37 0.59
CA ASP A 117 -4.47 8.24 -0.78
C ASP A 117 -5.02 9.61 -1.24
N LEU A 118 -4.33 10.20 -2.21
CA LEU A 118 -4.73 11.46 -2.84
C LEU A 118 -5.50 11.15 -4.12
N CYS A 119 -6.69 11.68 -4.27
CA CYS A 119 -7.52 11.46 -5.44
C CYS A 119 -7.89 12.75 -6.16
N LEU A 120 -7.73 12.75 -7.48
CA LEU A 120 -8.20 13.79 -8.40
C LEU A 120 -9.32 13.20 -9.24
N ASP A 121 -10.50 13.82 -9.16
CA ASP A 121 -11.65 13.46 -9.95
C ASP A 121 -11.78 14.43 -11.14
N VAL A 122 -11.90 13.88 -12.34
CA VAL A 122 -11.93 14.61 -13.62
C VAL A 122 -12.97 13.98 -14.56
N LEU A 123 -13.41 14.73 -15.57
CA LEU A 123 -14.29 14.19 -16.62
C LEU A 123 -13.52 13.59 -17.78
N ARG A 124 -12.37 14.19 -18.11
CA ARG A 124 -11.54 13.87 -19.29
C ARG A 124 -10.06 14.11 -18.97
N CYS A 125 -9.19 13.69 -19.86
CA CYS A 125 -7.80 14.13 -19.91
C CYS A 125 -7.71 15.62 -20.24
N ASP A 126 -6.58 16.24 -19.96
CA ASP A 126 -6.36 17.68 -20.17
C ASP A 126 -6.42 18.11 -21.66
N ASP A 127 -6.18 17.18 -22.58
CA ASP A 127 -6.35 17.38 -24.02
C ASP A 127 -7.79 17.14 -24.52
N GLY A 128 -8.74 16.88 -23.60
CA GLY A 128 -10.14 16.59 -23.91
C GLY A 128 -10.43 15.12 -24.27
N LYS A 129 -9.41 14.24 -24.33
CA LYS A 129 -9.60 12.81 -24.59
C LYS A 129 -10.37 12.16 -23.44
N ASP A 130 -11.22 11.18 -23.77
CA ASP A 130 -11.84 10.32 -22.75
C ASP A 130 -10.78 9.47 -22.03
N MET A 131 -10.93 9.30 -20.73
CA MET A 131 -9.94 8.58 -19.92
C MET A 131 -9.94 7.06 -20.24
N GLY A 132 -11.08 6.48 -20.59
CA GLY A 132 -11.16 5.09 -21.05
C GLY A 132 -10.47 4.90 -22.39
N GLU A 133 -10.57 5.89 -23.29
CA GLU A 133 -9.81 5.89 -24.55
C GLU A 133 -8.30 5.99 -24.31
N PHE A 134 -7.87 6.84 -23.37
CA PHE A 134 -6.46 6.93 -22.99
C PHE A 134 -5.96 5.57 -22.47
N ILE A 135 -6.72 4.90 -21.57
CA ILE A 135 -6.36 3.58 -21.04
C ILE A 135 -6.26 2.55 -22.18
N ARG A 136 -7.23 2.54 -23.08
CA ARG A 136 -7.22 1.66 -24.28
C ARG A 136 -6.00 1.92 -25.14
N ASP A 137 -5.71 3.18 -25.46
CA ASP A 137 -4.58 3.57 -26.29
C ASP A 137 -3.23 3.19 -25.63
N TYR A 138 -3.14 3.29 -24.29
CA TYR A 138 -1.97 2.82 -23.55
C TYR A 138 -1.80 1.29 -23.65
N ILE A 139 -2.89 0.52 -23.51
CA ILE A 139 -2.87 -0.95 -23.63
C ILE A 139 -2.50 -1.38 -25.06
N LEU A 140 -2.92 -0.61 -26.06
CA LEU A 140 -2.57 -0.81 -27.47
C LEU A 140 -1.17 -0.27 -27.83
N GLU A 141 -0.35 0.03 -26.82
CA GLU A 141 1.04 0.46 -26.97
C GLU A 141 1.23 1.76 -27.78
N LYS A 142 0.21 2.64 -27.81
CA LYS A 142 0.34 3.97 -28.41
C LYS A 142 1.13 4.96 -27.54
N TYR A 143 1.39 4.56 -26.29
CA TYR A 143 2.14 5.36 -25.33
C TYR A 143 3.23 4.52 -24.66
N TYR A 144 4.43 5.08 -24.51
CA TYR A 144 5.46 4.55 -23.64
C TYR A 144 5.36 5.21 -22.27
N LYS A 145 5.35 4.44 -21.21
CA LYS A 145 5.43 4.98 -19.84
C LYS A 145 6.88 5.26 -19.45
N VAL A 146 7.16 6.46 -18.91
CA VAL A 146 8.53 6.89 -18.61
C VAL A 146 9.11 6.18 -17.39
N HIS A 147 8.32 5.91 -16.34
CA HIS A 147 8.78 5.39 -15.05
C HIS A 147 8.22 4.02 -14.64
N ILE A 148 7.87 3.14 -15.58
CA ILE A 148 7.30 1.81 -15.29
C ILE A 148 8.20 0.99 -14.36
N ALA A 149 9.50 0.89 -14.67
CA ALA A 149 10.41 -0.01 -13.96
C ALA A 149 10.64 0.36 -12.48
N LYS A 150 10.38 1.61 -12.07
CA LYS A 150 10.58 2.07 -10.69
C LYS A 150 9.33 2.01 -9.83
N ILE A 151 8.14 1.84 -10.42
CA ILE A 151 6.87 1.84 -9.68
C ILE A 151 6.34 0.42 -9.46
N ALA A 152 6.46 -0.44 -10.47
CA ALA A 152 5.93 -1.79 -10.40
C ALA A 152 6.93 -2.78 -10.97
N PRO A 153 7.36 -3.78 -10.19
CA PRO A 153 8.02 -4.97 -10.73
C PRO A 153 7.05 -5.83 -11.55
N HIS A 154 5.74 -5.61 -11.43
CA HIS A 154 4.67 -6.26 -12.19
C HIS A 154 4.03 -5.25 -13.13
N GLY A 155 3.61 -5.69 -14.31
CA GLY A 155 2.92 -4.86 -15.28
C GLY A 155 1.65 -4.22 -14.72
N PRO A 156 1.01 -3.30 -15.46
CA PRO A 156 -0.23 -2.69 -15.03
C PRO A 156 -1.34 -3.75 -14.88
N GLU A 157 -2.06 -3.69 -13.77
CA GLU A 157 -3.29 -4.46 -13.61
C GLU A 157 -4.40 -3.75 -14.38
N VAL A 158 -5.02 -4.43 -15.32
CA VAL A 158 -6.16 -3.92 -16.07
C VAL A 158 -7.40 -4.69 -15.65
N ASN A 159 -8.35 -3.99 -15.00
CA ASN A 159 -9.64 -4.58 -14.67
C ASN A 159 -10.57 -4.49 -15.88
N GLY A 160 -10.88 -5.61 -16.40
CA GLY A 160 -11.84 -5.84 -17.48
C GLY A 160 -11.83 -7.32 -17.83
N SER A 161 -12.85 -7.84 -18.44
CA SER A 161 -12.94 -9.26 -18.83
C SER A 161 -11.84 -9.63 -19.85
N PHE A 162 -10.60 -9.44 -19.49
CA PHE A 162 -9.40 -9.61 -20.32
C PHE A 162 -9.21 -11.04 -20.78
N PHE A 163 -9.69 -12.00 -19.99
CA PHE A 163 -9.40 -13.43 -20.17
C PHE A 163 -10.11 -14.09 -21.35
N ASN A 164 -11.07 -13.43 -22.00
CA ASN A 164 -11.87 -14.03 -23.09
C ASN A 164 -11.69 -13.37 -24.46
N ALA A 165 -10.70 -12.47 -24.64
CA ALA A 165 -10.48 -11.84 -25.94
C ALA A 165 -9.37 -12.54 -26.71
N HIS A 166 -9.74 -13.36 -27.65
CA HIS A 166 -8.82 -13.88 -28.66
C HIS A 166 -8.61 -12.81 -29.74
N GLY A 167 -7.39 -12.28 -29.81
CA GLY A 167 -6.92 -11.41 -30.87
C GLY A 167 -6.93 -9.89 -30.59
N ARG A 168 -6.07 -9.16 -31.33
CA ARG A 168 -5.92 -7.69 -31.27
C ARG A 168 -7.24 -6.95 -31.52
N GLU A 169 -8.08 -7.45 -32.39
CA GLU A 169 -9.35 -6.82 -32.78
C GLU A 169 -10.35 -6.73 -31.62
N ALA A 170 -10.37 -7.72 -30.74
CA ALA A 170 -11.19 -7.72 -29.55
C ALA A 170 -10.70 -6.68 -28.51
N MET A 171 -9.42 -6.34 -28.48
CA MET A 171 -8.86 -5.30 -27.64
C MET A 171 -9.28 -3.89 -28.07
N TYR A 172 -9.43 -3.65 -29.37
CA TYR A 172 -9.87 -2.35 -29.89
C TYR A 172 -11.31 -1.99 -29.53
N LYS A 173 -12.17 -2.99 -29.37
CA LYS A 173 -13.61 -2.80 -29.08
C LYS A 173 -13.92 -2.80 -27.59
N ARG A 174 -12.92 -2.95 -26.72
CA ARG A 174 -13.12 -3.06 -25.27
C ARG A 174 -13.16 -1.73 -24.58
N GLU A 175 -14.11 -1.60 -23.66
CA GLU A 175 -14.14 -0.53 -22.68
C GLU A 175 -13.31 -0.93 -21.47
N TYR A 176 -12.39 -0.05 -21.09
CA TYR A 176 -11.55 -0.22 -19.92
C TYR A 176 -11.99 0.72 -18.82
N ASN A 177 -12.33 0.16 -17.66
CA ASN A 177 -12.86 0.91 -16.53
C ASN A 177 -11.79 1.25 -15.50
N SER A 178 -10.62 0.62 -15.55
CA SER A 178 -9.52 0.93 -14.64
C SER A 178 -8.17 0.46 -15.16
N ILE A 179 -7.13 1.11 -14.67
CA ILE A 179 -5.73 0.69 -14.81
C ILE A 179 -4.96 1.07 -13.55
N LYS A 180 -4.01 0.23 -13.14
CA LYS A 180 -3.19 0.45 -11.95
C LYS A 180 -1.72 0.18 -12.25
N TRP A 181 -0.87 1.01 -11.69
CA TRP A 181 0.58 0.83 -11.66
C TRP A 181 1.06 0.79 -10.21
N GLY A 182 1.90 -0.16 -9.89
CA GLY A 182 2.40 -0.41 -8.54
C GLY A 182 1.76 -1.62 -7.88
N SER A 183 2.60 -2.41 -7.19
CA SER A 183 2.15 -3.55 -6.39
C SER A 183 1.53 -3.10 -5.07
N PRO A 184 0.79 -3.96 -4.36
CA PRO A 184 0.31 -3.68 -3.01
C PRO A 184 1.41 -3.33 -2.01
N THR A 185 2.65 -3.77 -2.25
CA THR A 185 3.82 -3.48 -1.40
C THR A 185 4.61 -2.25 -1.82
N SER A 186 4.30 -1.64 -2.97
CA SER A 186 5.00 -0.43 -3.45
C SER A 186 4.76 0.75 -2.51
N ALA A 187 5.81 1.56 -2.30
CA ALA A 187 5.70 2.79 -1.51
C ALA A 187 4.78 3.83 -2.17
N ILE A 188 4.71 3.81 -3.51
CA ILE A 188 3.79 4.62 -4.30
C ILE A 188 3.10 3.70 -5.30
N SER A 189 1.78 3.82 -5.38
CA SER A 189 1.00 3.24 -6.47
C SER A 189 0.04 4.28 -7.04
N VAL A 190 -0.34 4.11 -8.30
CA VAL A 190 -1.32 4.97 -8.96
C VAL A 190 -2.38 4.11 -9.64
N LYS A 191 -3.63 4.51 -9.49
CA LYS A 191 -4.78 3.87 -10.12
C LYS A 191 -5.62 4.93 -10.84
N ILE A 192 -6.05 4.62 -12.05
CA ILE A 192 -7.05 5.41 -12.79
C ILE A 192 -8.27 4.51 -12.96
N TYR A 193 -9.47 4.98 -12.60
CA TYR A 193 -10.69 4.19 -12.72
C TYR A 193 -11.95 5.04 -12.83
N ASN A 194 -12.99 4.48 -13.46
CA ASN A 194 -14.30 5.10 -13.55
C ASN A 194 -14.99 5.05 -12.18
N LYS A 195 -14.94 6.18 -11.47
CA LYS A 195 -15.51 6.28 -10.11
C LYS A 195 -17.04 6.29 -10.11
N THR A 196 -17.66 6.85 -11.14
CA THR A 196 -19.11 6.79 -11.32
C THR A 196 -19.58 5.34 -11.40
N GLN A 197 -18.90 4.53 -12.20
CA GLN A 197 -19.24 3.12 -12.35
C GLN A 197 -18.98 2.34 -11.04
N GLU A 198 -17.85 2.58 -10.38
CA GLU A 198 -17.55 1.92 -9.08
C GLU A 198 -18.65 2.24 -8.05
N MET A 199 -19.08 3.50 -7.92
CA MET A 199 -20.18 3.85 -7.03
C MET A 199 -21.52 3.26 -7.46
N ALA A 200 -21.77 3.18 -8.77
CA ALA A 200 -22.95 2.54 -9.31
C ALA A 200 -22.99 1.03 -9.06
N GLU A 201 -21.86 0.35 -8.99
CA GLU A 201 -21.76 -1.09 -8.80
C GLU A 201 -21.68 -1.52 -7.34
N VAL A 202 -20.97 -0.76 -6.50
CA VAL A 202 -20.68 -1.13 -5.10
C VAL A 202 -21.62 -0.44 -4.12
N LYS A 203 -21.45 0.86 -3.92
CA LYS A 203 -22.21 1.66 -2.94
C LYS A 203 -22.18 3.13 -3.34
N ASN A 204 -23.37 3.74 -3.41
CA ASN A 204 -23.44 5.18 -3.57
C ASN A 204 -22.87 5.90 -2.33
N LYS A 205 -22.10 6.95 -2.57
CA LYS A 205 -21.44 7.78 -1.54
C LYS A 205 -21.88 9.24 -1.72
N PRO A 206 -22.98 9.67 -1.07
CA PRO A 206 -23.53 11.01 -1.27
C PRO A 206 -22.53 12.13 -1.02
N TYR A 207 -21.60 11.94 -0.07
CA TYR A 207 -20.56 12.92 0.24
C TYR A 207 -19.59 13.16 -0.95
N ILE A 208 -19.32 12.14 -1.76
CA ILE A 208 -18.53 12.29 -3.01
C ILE A 208 -19.33 13.07 -4.04
N LEU A 209 -20.60 12.72 -4.25
CA LEU A 209 -21.47 13.43 -5.18
C LEU A 209 -21.61 14.92 -4.83
N ASN A 210 -21.71 15.25 -3.55
CA ASN A 210 -21.75 16.65 -3.09
C ASN A 210 -20.46 17.41 -3.42
N GLN A 211 -19.30 16.79 -3.26
CA GLN A 211 -18.01 17.38 -3.66
C GLN A 211 -17.92 17.56 -5.18
N TRP A 212 -18.38 16.59 -5.95
CA TRP A 212 -18.42 16.70 -7.42
C TRP A 212 -19.37 17.82 -7.88
N ARG A 213 -20.53 17.97 -7.22
CA ARG A 213 -21.46 19.07 -7.49
C ARG A 213 -20.82 20.41 -7.19
N ALA A 214 -20.18 20.56 -6.03
CA ALA A 214 -19.47 21.77 -5.64
C ALA A 214 -18.34 22.14 -6.62
N ALA A 215 -17.63 21.14 -7.16
CA ALA A 215 -16.61 21.31 -8.19
C ALA A 215 -17.18 21.48 -9.60
N GLY A 216 -18.49 21.34 -9.80
CA GLY A 216 -19.17 21.45 -11.09
C GLY A 216 -18.91 20.26 -12.04
N LEU A 217 -18.42 19.12 -11.54
CA LEU A 217 -18.23 17.90 -12.32
C LEU A 217 -19.57 17.26 -12.70
N VAL A 218 -20.54 17.29 -11.80
CA VAL A 218 -21.89 16.78 -11.98
C VAL A 218 -22.91 17.86 -11.62
N ASN A 219 -24.12 17.73 -12.15
CA ASN A 219 -25.25 18.59 -11.83
C ASN A 219 -26.30 17.83 -11.00
N GLU A 220 -27.41 18.52 -10.65
CA GLU A 220 -28.49 17.95 -9.86
C GLU A 220 -29.18 16.76 -10.57
N HIS A 221 -29.29 16.83 -11.89
CA HIS A 221 -29.84 15.71 -12.67
C HIS A 221 -28.98 14.45 -12.55
N ASP A 222 -27.65 14.58 -12.67
CA ASP A 222 -26.70 13.48 -12.54
C ASP A 222 -26.80 12.83 -11.14
N ILE A 223 -26.93 13.65 -10.08
CA ILE A 223 -27.10 13.18 -8.70
C ILE A 223 -28.41 12.41 -8.53
N ASN A 224 -29.50 12.94 -9.11
CA ASN A 224 -30.81 12.29 -9.06
C ASN A 224 -30.82 10.95 -9.82
N GLN A 225 -30.11 10.85 -10.95
CA GLN A 225 -29.95 9.57 -11.65
C GLN A 225 -29.15 8.55 -10.83
N ALA A 226 -28.09 8.96 -10.13
CA ALA A 226 -27.35 8.10 -9.22
C ALA A 226 -28.23 7.60 -8.06
N ALA A 227 -29.08 8.44 -7.48
CA ALA A 227 -30.04 8.06 -6.44
C ALA A 227 -31.11 7.08 -6.97
N LYS A 228 -31.64 7.31 -8.17
CA LYS A 228 -32.56 6.38 -8.84
C LYS A 228 -31.90 5.01 -9.05
N LEU A 229 -30.68 4.97 -9.49
CA LEU A 229 -29.93 3.72 -9.68
C LEU A 229 -29.81 2.94 -8.38
N GLN A 230 -29.53 3.60 -7.26
CA GLN A 230 -29.49 2.96 -5.94
C GLN A 230 -30.83 2.32 -5.56
N THR A 231 -31.94 3.04 -5.79
CA THR A 231 -33.30 2.51 -5.55
C THR A 231 -33.57 1.27 -6.39
N VAL A 232 -33.24 1.33 -7.69
CA VAL A 232 -33.42 0.19 -8.60
C VAL A 232 -32.59 -1.02 -8.16
N ARG A 233 -31.35 -0.81 -7.71
CA ARG A 233 -30.49 -1.90 -7.17
C ARG A 233 -31.05 -2.50 -5.89
N TYR A 234 -31.57 -1.69 -4.98
CA TYR A 234 -32.26 -2.19 -3.80
C TYR A 234 -33.43 -3.10 -4.19
N ASN A 235 -34.23 -2.70 -5.17
CA ASN A 235 -35.34 -3.49 -5.70
C ASN A 235 -34.85 -4.80 -6.35
N ILE A 236 -33.75 -4.77 -7.12
CA ILE A 236 -33.10 -5.97 -7.68
C ILE A 236 -32.69 -6.93 -6.56
N ALA A 237 -32.02 -6.44 -5.52
CA ALA A 237 -31.58 -7.26 -4.39
C ALA A 237 -32.77 -7.89 -3.64
N LYS A 238 -33.85 -7.12 -3.43
CA LYS A 238 -35.09 -7.60 -2.80
C LYS A 238 -35.77 -8.68 -3.64
N LEU A 239 -35.90 -8.47 -4.97
CA LEU A 239 -36.49 -9.44 -5.89
C LEU A 239 -35.64 -10.72 -5.99
N THR A 240 -34.32 -10.60 -6.00
CA THR A 240 -33.39 -11.74 -6.03
C THR A 240 -33.55 -12.61 -4.79
N LYS A 241 -33.61 -11.99 -3.58
CA LYS A 241 -33.89 -12.71 -2.34
C LYS A 241 -35.27 -13.35 -2.37
N GLY A 242 -36.30 -12.63 -2.85
CA GLY A 242 -37.66 -13.11 -2.96
C GLY A 242 -37.84 -14.31 -3.91
N LEU A 243 -36.97 -14.41 -4.94
CA LEU A 243 -37.03 -15.49 -5.92
C LEU A 243 -36.81 -16.88 -5.30
N THR A 244 -36.05 -16.97 -4.19
CA THR A 244 -35.75 -18.22 -3.49
C THR A 244 -37.02 -18.83 -2.87
N PHE A 245 -37.93 -17.97 -2.36
CA PHE A 245 -39.10 -18.39 -1.59
C PHE A 245 -40.44 -18.21 -2.32
N ALA A 246 -40.43 -17.74 -3.57
CA ALA A 246 -41.64 -17.41 -4.29
C ALA A 246 -42.40 -18.61 -4.82
N LYS A 247 -43.71 -18.56 -4.71
CA LYS A 247 -44.62 -19.51 -5.38
C LYS A 247 -44.69 -19.29 -6.89
N ASP A 248 -44.71 -18.02 -7.32
CA ASP A 248 -44.70 -17.60 -8.73
C ASP A 248 -43.32 -17.02 -9.09
N LYS A 249 -42.42 -17.91 -9.47
CA LYS A 249 -41.04 -17.53 -9.84
C LYS A 249 -40.96 -16.75 -11.15
N ASP A 250 -41.84 -17.03 -12.10
CA ASP A 250 -41.77 -16.41 -13.44
C ASP A 250 -42.19 -14.93 -13.37
N LYS A 251 -43.18 -14.60 -12.60
CA LYS A 251 -43.60 -13.22 -12.36
C LYS A 251 -42.47 -12.41 -11.68
N ILE A 252 -41.73 -13.02 -10.75
CA ILE A 252 -40.59 -12.33 -10.12
C ILE A 252 -39.42 -12.21 -11.09
N ARG A 253 -39.12 -13.24 -11.90
CA ARG A 253 -38.09 -13.17 -12.95
C ARG A 253 -38.37 -12.07 -13.95
N LYS A 254 -39.62 -11.92 -14.41
CA LYS A 254 -40.01 -10.82 -15.31
C LYS A 254 -39.70 -9.46 -14.70
N ARG A 255 -40.18 -9.23 -13.46
CA ARG A 255 -39.91 -7.97 -12.74
C ARG A 255 -38.42 -7.74 -12.50
N LEU A 256 -37.65 -8.79 -12.19
CA LEU A 256 -36.22 -8.71 -12.01
C LEU A 256 -35.51 -8.27 -13.31
N ASN A 257 -35.92 -8.83 -14.45
CA ASN A 257 -35.37 -8.46 -15.76
C ASN A 257 -35.73 -7.00 -16.13
N GLU A 258 -36.95 -6.55 -15.83
CA GLU A 258 -37.34 -5.15 -16.03
C GLU A 258 -36.49 -4.20 -15.18
N GLN A 259 -36.24 -4.54 -13.90
CA GLN A 259 -35.37 -3.72 -13.04
C GLN A 259 -33.90 -3.76 -13.49
N LYS A 260 -33.41 -4.88 -13.99
CA LYS A 260 -32.06 -4.99 -14.55
C LYS A 260 -31.92 -4.10 -15.80
N ALA A 261 -32.89 -4.17 -16.73
CA ALA A 261 -32.89 -3.31 -17.92
C ALA A 261 -32.90 -1.83 -17.55
N LYS A 262 -33.73 -1.42 -16.59
CA LYS A 262 -33.76 -0.05 -16.08
C LYS A 262 -32.44 0.36 -15.43
N ALA A 263 -31.78 -0.52 -14.68
CA ALA A 263 -30.47 -0.24 -14.13
C ALA A 263 -29.41 -0.03 -15.21
N THR A 264 -29.46 -0.80 -16.31
CA THR A 264 -28.55 -0.65 -17.46
C THR A 264 -28.77 0.70 -18.14
N GLU A 265 -30.00 1.06 -18.45
CA GLU A 265 -30.37 2.36 -19.05
C GLU A 265 -29.86 3.54 -18.21
N ILE A 266 -30.07 3.51 -16.89
CA ILE A 266 -29.59 4.57 -16.01
C ILE A 266 -28.06 4.62 -16.01
N LYS A 267 -27.36 3.46 -15.98
CA LYS A 267 -25.89 3.40 -16.02
C LYS A 267 -25.31 4.02 -17.29
N GLU A 268 -25.91 3.73 -18.43
CA GLU A 268 -25.48 4.27 -19.74
C GLU A 268 -25.61 5.79 -19.82
N ASN A 269 -26.60 6.34 -19.11
CA ASN A 269 -26.86 7.78 -19.07
C ASN A 269 -26.15 8.52 -17.92
N LEU A 270 -25.44 7.81 -17.03
CA LEU A 270 -24.65 8.44 -15.97
C LEU A 270 -23.41 9.11 -16.55
N LYS A 271 -23.15 10.31 -16.06
CA LYS A 271 -21.95 11.04 -16.41
C LYS A 271 -20.72 10.36 -15.81
N ASN A 272 -19.76 10.01 -16.64
CA ASN A 272 -18.54 9.36 -16.23
C ASN A 272 -17.57 10.35 -15.59
N VAL A 273 -17.35 10.21 -14.29
CA VAL A 273 -16.29 10.87 -13.54
C VAL A 273 -15.19 9.86 -13.29
N TRP A 274 -14.01 10.17 -13.76
CA TRP A 274 -12.82 9.35 -13.60
C TRP A 274 -12.02 9.81 -12.40
N ARG A 275 -11.52 8.84 -11.62
CA ARG A 275 -10.64 9.10 -10.49
C ARG A 275 -9.23 8.65 -10.80
N ILE A 276 -8.29 9.54 -10.54
CA ILE A 276 -6.87 9.25 -10.50
C ILE A 276 -6.46 9.28 -9.04
N GLU A 277 -5.95 8.17 -8.52
CA GLU A 277 -5.66 7.98 -7.11
C GLU A 277 -4.20 7.57 -6.93
N PHE A 278 -3.45 8.37 -6.17
CA PHE A 278 -2.11 8.05 -5.71
C PHE A 278 -2.16 7.56 -4.28
N SER A 279 -1.69 6.34 -4.04
CA SER A 279 -1.52 5.80 -2.69
C SER A 279 -0.06 5.91 -2.28
N LEU A 280 0.20 6.66 -1.22
CA LEU A 280 1.52 6.86 -0.63
C LEU A 280 1.58 6.17 0.72
N LYS A 281 2.62 5.37 0.96
CA LYS A 281 2.83 4.65 2.22
C LYS A 281 3.91 5.32 3.07
N SER A 282 4.03 4.87 4.30
CA SER A 282 4.94 5.38 5.34
C SER A 282 6.39 5.57 4.91
N ALA A 283 6.84 4.86 3.88
CA ALA A 283 8.18 5.05 3.31
C ALA A 283 8.39 6.41 2.66
N ILE A 284 7.30 7.11 2.27
CA ILE A 284 7.40 8.44 1.65
C ILE A 284 7.35 9.48 2.75
N LYS A 285 8.47 10.18 2.97
CA LYS A 285 8.58 11.24 3.99
C LYS A 285 8.35 12.64 3.41
N GLY A 286 8.40 12.78 2.10
CA GLY A 286 8.24 14.04 1.42
C GLY A 286 8.76 13.98 -0.01
N PHE A 287 8.99 15.14 -0.58
CA PHE A 287 9.46 15.32 -1.94
C PHE A 287 10.59 16.34 -1.96
N VAL A 288 11.61 16.10 -2.78
CA VAL A 288 12.75 16.99 -2.91
C VAL A 288 12.91 17.43 -4.36
N ARG A 289 13.26 18.68 -4.54
CA ARG A 289 13.65 19.27 -5.82
C ARG A 289 15.04 19.86 -5.71
N GLU A 290 15.89 19.55 -6.66
CA GLU A 290 17.16 20.21 -6.87
C GLU A 290 16.92 21.55 -7.62
N ILE A 291 17.43 22.65 -7.07
CA ILE A 291 17.41 23.97 -7.68
C ILE A 291 18.88 24.39 -7.90
N GLY A 292 19.22 24.82 -9.11
CA GLY A 292 20.55 25.28 -9.46
C GLY A 292 21.02 24.66 -10.78
N ASN A 293 21.82 25.42 -11.53
CA ASN A 293 22.27 25.08 -12.88
C ASN A 293 23.70 24.49 -12.92
N SER A 294 24.42 24.48 -11.79
CA SER A 294 25.76 23.90 -11.67
C SER A 294 25.89 23.04 -10.43
N GLU A 295 26.83 22.10 -10.42
CA GLU A 295 27.05 21.19 -9.29
C GLU A 295 27.36 21.92 -7.98
N ASP A 296 28.07 23.06 -8.07
CA ASP A 296 28.48 23.87 -6.94
C ASP A 296 27.35 24.72 -6.31
N ASN A 297 26.21 24.89 -7.03
CA ASN A 297 25.09 25.74 -6.61
C ASN A 297 23.76 24.96 -6.47
N LYS A 298 23.80 23.64 -6.41
CA LYS A 298 22.60 22.83 -6.18
C LYS A 298 22.08 23.01 -4.76
N LYS A 299 20.90 23.59 -4.63
CA LYS A 299 20.13 23.61 -3.39
C LYS A 299 18.98 22.62 -3.47
N GLU A 300 18.82 21.82 -2.45
CA GLU A 300 17.65 20.95 -2.32
C GLU A 300 16.55 21.67 -1.55
N VAL A 301 15.37 21.76 -2.15
CA VAL A 301 14.16 22.21 -1.46
C VAL A 301 13.30 20.99 -1.17
N MET A 302 13.07 20.76 0.11
CA MET A 302 12.28 19.64 0.62
C MET A 302 10.84 20.10 0.94
N TYR A 303 9.86 19.35 0.46
CA TYR A 303 8.47 19.43 0.87
C TYR A 303 8.14 18.18 1.69
N SER A 304 7.96 18.35 2.99
CA SER A 304 7.64 17.25 3.92
C SER A 304 6.17 16.84 3.80
N LEU A 305 5.91 15.53 3.77
CA LEU A 305 4.57 14.98 3.81
C LEU A 305 4.15 14.81 5.28
N ASN A 306 3.56 15.84 5.86
CA ASN A 306 3.05 15.88 7.22
C ASN A 306 1.62 16.45 7.25
N LEU A 307 0.97 16.42 8.40
CA LEU A 307 -0.42 16.86 8.53
C LEU A 307 -0.58 18.34 8.18
N ASP A 308 0.32 19.21 8.61
CA ASP A 308 0.23 20.65 8.34
C ASP A 308 0.30 20.98 6.85
N ASN A 309 1.10 20.21 6.10
CA ASN A 309 1.25 20.40 4.65
C ASN A 309 0.09 19.81 3.82
N ILE A 310 -0.66 18.85 4.36
CA ILE A 310 -1.83 18.29 3.66
C ILE A 310 -3.15 18.93 4.05
N GLN A 311 -3.17 19.84 5.02
CA GLN A 311 -4.33 20.55 5.51
C GLN A 311 -4.94 21.44 4.41
N LYS A 312 -4.10 22.13 3.65
CA LYS A 312 -4.54 23.10 2.63
C LYS A 312 -4.76 22.40 1.28
N ARG A 313 -5.94 22.66 0.69
CA ARG A 313 -6.31 22.11 -0.64
C ARG A 313 -5.27 22.44 -1.73
N SER A 314 -4.67 23.60 -1.70
CA SER A 314 -3.60 24.00 -2.62
C SER A 314 -2.37 23.11 -2.50
N HIS A 315 -2.00 22.71 -1.28
CA HIS A 315 -0.89 21.80 -1.05
C HIS A 315 -1.22 20.36 -1.49
N LEU A 316 -2.47 19.91 -1.29
CA LEU A 316 -2.93 18.62 -1.82
C LEU A 316 -2.82 18.58 -3.35
N LEU A 317 -3.30 19.64 -4.03
CA LEU A 317 -3.22 19.74 -5.46
C LEU A 317 -1.77 19.79 -5.95
N PHE A 318 -0.91 20.57 -5.30
CA PHE A 318 0.52 20.62 -5.61
C PHE A 318 1.18 19.23 -5.46
N THR A 319 0.93 18.55 -4.35
CA THR A 319 1.45 17.18 -4.11
C THR A 319 0.97 16.23 -5.19
N PHE A 320 -0.33 16.26 -5.52
CA PHE A 320 -0.90 15.43 -6.56
C PHE A 320 -0.27 15.70 -7.93
N MET A 321 -0.15 16.97 -8.32
CA MET A 321 0.42 17.36 -9.62
C MET A 321 1.91 16.99 -9.72
N THR A 322 2.66 17.11 -8.62
CA THR A 322 4.05 16.66 -8.52
C THR A 322 4.18 15.15 -8.79
N LEU A 323 3.27 14.36 -8.19
CA LEU A 323 3.19 12.92 -8.44
C LEU A 323 2.78 12.62 -9.88
N ALA A 324 1.77 13.32 -10.40
CA ALA A 324 1.29 13.14 -11.77
C ALA A 324 2.40 13.44 -12.78
N LYS A 325 3.13 14.54 -12.63
CA LYS A 325 4.27 14.89 -13.49
C LYS A 325 5.33 13.82 -13.55
N ARG A 326 5.58 13.14 -12.44
CA ARG A 326 6.58 12.08 -12.37
C ARG A 326 6.04 10.72 -12.80
N TYR A 327 4.86 10.34 -12.31
CA TYR A 327 4.36 8.97 -12.42
C TYR A 327 3.27 8.78 -13.49
N LEU A 328 2.68 9.85 -14.01
CA LEU A 328 1.79 9.82 -15.17
C LEU A 328 2.39 10.53 -16.39
N ASN A 329 3.71 10.44 -16.51
CA ASN A 329 4.45 10.89 -17.68
C ASN A 329 4.55 9.76 -18.71
N PHE A 330 4.09 10.04 -19.90
CA PHE A 330 4.10 9.14 -21.05
C PHE A 330 4.80 9.78 -22.24
N LYS A 331 5.16 8.97 -23.22
CA LYS A 331 5.67 9.42 -24.52
C LYS A 331 4.73 8.88 -25.60
N VAL A 332 4.27 9.72 -26.50
CA VAL A 332 3.47 9.28 -27.65
C VAL A 332 4.34 8.44 -28.58
N VAL A 333 3.90 7.26 -28.95
CA VAL A 333 4.61 6.43 -29.91
C VAL A 333 4.44 7.02 -31.31
N GLU A 334 5.48 7.65 -31.81
CA GLU A 334 5.53 8.21 -33.16
C GLU A 334 6.27 7.26 -34.10
N MET A 335 5.80 7.17 -35.35
CA MET A 335 6.43 6.36 -36.38
C MET A 335 7.41 7.19 -37.21
N THR A 336 8.48 6.57 -37.64
CA THR A 336 9.40 7.15 -38.64
C THR A 336 8.75 7.08 -40.03
N LYS A 337 9.31 7.79 -41.01
CA LYS A 337 8.88 7.71 -42.43
C LYS A 337 8.95 6.28 -42.99
N LYS A 338 9.75 5.40 -42.38
CA LYS A 338 9.87 3.97 -42.76
C LYS A 338 8.88 3.05 -42.03
N GLY A 339 7.93 3.58 -41.25
CA GLY A 339 6.93 2.79 -40.51
C GLY A 339 7.47 2.09 -39.26
N THR A 340 8.67 2.43 -38.79
CA THR A 340 9.24 1.91 -37.52
C THR A 340 9.01 2.90 -36.38
N PRO A 341 8.77 2.46 -35.15
CA PRO A 341 8.65 3.38 -34.02
C PRO A 341 9.91 4.23 -33.81
N LYS A 342 9.72 5.51 -33.55
CA LYS A 342 10.83 6.40 -33.15
C LYS A 342 11.38 5.95 -31.80
N ARG A 343 12.65 6.26 -31.52
CA ARG A 343 13.23 6.07 -30.20
C ARG A 343 12.45 6.87 -29.15
N LYS A 344 12.25 6.28 -27.97
CA LYS A 344 11.45 6.84 -26.87
C LYS A 344 11.87 8.26 -26.45
N ASP A 345 13.17 8.55 -26.46
CA ASP A 345 13.73 9.87 -26.13
C ASP A 345 13.36 10.97 -27.14
N ARG A 346 13.03 10.58 -28.39
CA ARG A 346 12.61 11.48 -29.47
C ARG A 346 11.10 11.63 -29.63
N CYS A 347 10.31 10.96 -28.79
CA CYS A 347 8.86 11.04 -28.80
C CYS A 347 8.39 12.19 -27.91
N ALA A 348 7.25 12.81 -28.28
CA ALA A 348 6.65 13.89 -27.52
C ALA A 348 6.14 13.40 -26.16
N ASP A 349 6.27 14.24 -25.12
CA ASP A 349 5.71 14.00 -23.80
C ASP A 349 4.19 14.10 -23.85
N TYR A 350 3.51 13.22 -23.11
CA TYR A 350 2.07 13.22 -22.91
C TYR A 350 1.74 13.05 -21.43
N PHE A 351 0.89 13.95 -20.93
CA PHE A 351 0.36 13.92 -19.57
C PHE A 351 -1.16 13.87 -19.64
N PRO A 352 -1.82 12.78 -19.24
CA PRO A 352 -3.29 12.73 -19.25
C PRO A 352 -3.90 13.76 -18.30
N VAL A 353 -3.21 14.05 -17.18
CA VAL A 353 -3.50 15.16 -16.28
C VAL A 353 -2.17 15.74 -15.79
N GLY A 354 -2.07 17.06 -15.72
CA GLY A 354 -0.87 17.71 -15.20
C GLY A 354 -0.67 19.09 -15.80
N GLU A 355 0.09 19.92 -15.12
CA GLU A 355 0.51 21.24 -15.59
C GLU A 355 1.94 21.12 -16.10
N LYS A 356 2.20 21.61 -17.31
CA LYS A 356 3.52 21.53 -17.94
C LYS A 356 4.60 22.23 -17.11
N ASP A 357 4.24 23.28 -16.40
CA ASP A 357 5.17 24.18 -15.68
C ASP A 357 5.47 23.70 -14.24
N ILE A 358 4.81 22.68 -13.75
CA ILE A 358 5.11 22.12 -12.43
C ILE A 358 6.49 21.44 -12.46
N PRO A 359 7.40 21.82 -11.56
CA PRO A 359 8.70 21.19 -11.47
C PRO A 359 8.61 19.72 -11.04
N VAL A 360 9.56 18.92 -11.53
CA VAL A 360 9.65 17.51 -11.15
C VAL A 360 10.31 17.37 -9.79
N TYR A 361 9.58 16.83 -8.83
CA TYR A 361 10.10 16.47 -7.52
C TYR A 361 10.38 14.97 -7.44
N LYS A 362 11.39 14.60 -6.67
CA LYS A 362 11.72 13.21 -6.37
C LYS A 362 11.16 12.85 -4.98
N PRO A 363 10.52 11.70 -4.79
CA PRO A 363 10.09 11.28 -3.46
C PRO A 363 11.31 10.98 -2.59
N VAL A 364 11.28 11.48 -1.36
CA VAL A 364 12.26 11.14 -0.33
C VAL A 364 11.84 9.82 0.29
N MET A 365 12.62 8.80 0.03
CA MET A 365 12.47 7.47 0.63
C MET A 365 13.68 7.19 1.51
N PRO A 366 13.52 6.45 2.62
CA PRO A 366 14.65 5.96 3.38
C PRO A 366 15.60 5.21 2.46
N THR A 367 16.88 5.47 2.57
CA THR A 367 17.92 4.72 1.86
C THR A 367 18.02 3.33 2.49
N ILE A 368 17.09 2.46 2.16
CA ILE A 368 17.22 1.05 2.53
C ILE A 368 18.20 0.46 1.53
N ASN A 369 19.29 -0.11 2.00
CA ASN A 369 20.13 -0.96 1.17
C ASN A 369 19.31 -2.21 0.80
N LYS A 370 18.52 -2.08 -0.28
CA LYS A 370 17.53 -3.08 -0.71
C LYS A 370 18.15 -4.43 -1.00
N ASP A 371 19.43 -4.43 -1.38
CA ASP A 371 20.14 -5.64 -1.77
C ASP A 371 20.46 -6.51 -0.56
N VAL A 372 20.87 -5.89 0.55
CA VAL A 372 21.11 -6.62 1.80
C VAL A 372 19.81 -7.09 2.44
N ALA A 373 18.79 -6.22 2.53
CA ALA A 373 17.50 -6.60 3.08
C ALA A 373 16.80 -7.69 2.24
N ARG A 374 16.93 -7.64 0.92
CA ARG A 374 16.40 -8.66 0.00
C ARG A 374 17.17 -9.97 0.13
N GLY A 375 18.51 -9.91 0.20
CA GLY A 375 19.37 -11.07 0.40
C GLY A 375 19.08 -11.77 1.73
N THR A 376 19.01 -11.03 2.83
CA THR A 376 18.65 -11.56 4.15
C THR A 376 17.28 -12.22 4.13
N LYS A 377 16.28 -11.59 3.53
CA LYS A 377 14.92 -12.16 3.42
C LYS A 377 14.90 -13.44 2.57
N MET A 378 15.67 -13.48 1.48
CA MET A 378 15.77 -14.68 0.65
C MET A 378 16.43 -15.84 1.43
N ILE A 379 17.50 -15.57 2.17
CA ILE A 379 18.16 -16.56 3.02
C ILE A 379 17.21 -17.06 4.10
N MET A 380 16.48 -16.16 4.79
CA MET A 380 15.49 -16.54 5.81
C MET A 380 14.38 -17.43 5.23
N ASN A 381 13.83 -17.07 4.07
CA ASN A 381 12.79 -17.87 3.42
C ASN A 381 13.31 -19.23 3.00
N TYR A 382 14.56 -19.30 2.52
CA TYR A 382 15.17 -20.56 2.12
C TYR A 382 15.45 -21.48 3.32
N LEU A 383 15.97 -20.93 4.42
CA LEU A 383 16.17 -21.67 5.67
C LEU A 383 14.84 -22.13 6.27
N GLN A 384 13.79 -21.31 6.22
CA GLN A 384 12.46 -21.71 6.66
C GLN A 384 11.90 -22.84 5.80
N MET A 385 12.03 -22.73 4.47
CA MET A 385 11.59 -23.78 3.55
C MET A 385 12.32 -25.12 3.76
N LEU A 386 13.62 -25.07 4.07
CA LEU A 386 14.39 -26.26 4.43
C LEU A 386 13.92 -26.84 5.78
N ALA A 387 13.65 -25.99 6.78
CA ALA A 387 13.13 -26.43 8.07
C ALA A 387 11.74 -27.07 7.94
N ASP A 388 10.88 -26.49 7.11
CA ASP A 388 9.50 -26.98 6.87
C ASP A 388 9.47 -28.26 6.03
N SER A 389 10.46 -28.47 5.15
CA SER A 389 10.54 -29.63 4.28
C SER A 389 11.21 -30.84 4.92
N ALA A 390 11.95 -30.62 6.01
CA ALA A 390 12.64 -31.72 6.71
C ALA A 390 11.69 -32.43 7.67
N THR A 391 11.54 -33.74 7.49
CA THR A 391 10.83 -34.62 8.43
C THR A 391 11.66 -34.88 9.68
N ASP A 392 11.00 -35.30 10.77
CA ASP A 392 11.69 -35.60 12.04
C ASP A 392 12.76 -36.70 11.94
N ALA A 393 12.62 -37.58 10.94
CA ALA A 393 13.58 -38.64 10.65
C ALA A 393 14.79 -38.18 9.82
N GLU A 394 14.65 -37.10 9.05
CA GLU A 394 15.66 -36.66 8.08
C GLU A 394 16.61 -35.60 8.63
N MET A 395 16.21 -34.90 9.71
CA MET A 395 17.03 -33.84 10.28
C MET A 395 17.20 -34.00 11.79
N PRO A 396 18.44 -34.26 12.28
CA PRO A 396 18.72 -34.34 13.71
C PRO A 396 18.25 -33.10 14.48
N TYR A 397 17.75 -33.29 15.70
CA TYR A 397 17.24 -32.24 16.57
C TYR A 397 18.19 -31.03 16.72
N THR A 398 19.51 -31.34 16.86
CA THR A 398 20.57 -30.33 16.96
C THR A 398 20.68 -29.42 15.75
N VAL A 399 20.49 -29.96 14.53
CA VAL A 399 20.51 -29.18 13.28
C VAL A 399 19.28 -28.27 13.22
N ARG A 400 18.09 -28.77 13.59
CA ARG A 400 16.85 -27.95 13.69
C ARG A 400 17.02 -26.85 14.73
N GLN A 401 17.59 -27.12 15.87
CA GLN A 401 17.84 -26.12 16.90
C GLN A 401 18.83 -25.05 16.41
N ALA A 402 19.93 -25.45 15.75
CA ALA A 402 20.88 -24.52 15.15
C ALA A 402 20.23 -23.63 14.05
N MET A 403 19.39 -24.23 13.19
CA MET A 403 18.63 -23.49 12.20
C MET A 403 17.62 -22.51 12.84
N GLY A 404 16.91 -22.95 13.87
CA GLY A 404 15.98 -22.10 14.64
C GLY A 404 16.70 -20.93 15.31
N THR A 405 17.86 -21.16 15.90
CA THR A 405 18.70 -20.12 16.49
C THR A 405 19.21 -19.15 15.44
N THR A 406 19.69 -19.66 14.31
CA THR A 406 20.15 -18.83 13.18
C THR A 406 19.02 -17.97 12.61
N LEU A 407 17.82 -18.54 12.43
CA LEU A 407 16.63 -17.79 11.97
C LEU A 407 16.21 -16.71 12.96
N THR A 408 16.21 -17.02 14.25
CA THR A 408 15.91 -16.06 15.32
C THR A 408 16.93 -14.93 15.33
N TRP A 409 18.20 -15.26 15.21
CA TRP A 409 19.28 -14.28 15.16
C TRP A 409 19.22 -13.39 13.90
N LEU A 410 18.99 -13.97 12.72
CA LEU A 410 18.78 -13.22 11.49
C LEU A 410 17.55 -12.32 11.57
N GLY A 411 16.49 -12.78 12.21
CA GLY A 411 15.30 -12.00 12.48
C GLY A 411 15.58 -10.79 13.39
N ARG A 412 16.31 -11.00 14.50
CA ARG A 412 16.76 -9.92 15.40
C ARG A 412 17.72 -8.96 14.69
N TYR A 413 18.65 -9.46 13.92
CA TYR A 413 19.57 -8.62 13.14
C TYR A 413 18.84 -7.75 12.11
N HIS A 414 17.89 -8.31 11.36
CA HIS A 414 17.08 -7.57 10.42
C HIS A 414 16.26 -6.48 11.11
N HIS A 415 15.77 -6.77 12.32
CA HIS A 415 15.03 -5.83 13.14
C HIS A 415 15.91 -4.70 13.68
N LEU A 416 17.04 -4.99 14.29
CA LEU A 416 18.01 -4.01 14.76
C LEU A 416 18.43 -3.05 13.63
N LYS A 417 18.65 -3.57 12.43
CA LYS A 417 18.99 -2.76 11.26
C LYS A 417 17.87 -1.81 10.83
N GLN A 418 16.61 -2.16 11.04
CA GLN A 418 15.48 -1.24 10.78
C GLN A 418 15.37 -0.12 11.83
N VAL A 419 15.75 -0.39 13.07
CA VAL A 419 15.69 0.58 14.19
C VAL A 419 16.85 1.57 14.13
N GLU A 420 18.06 1.13 13.82
CA GLU A 420 19.29 1.93 13.85
C GLU A 420 19.49 2.88 12.65
N ASN A 421 18.77 2.68 11.53
CA ASN A 421 18.76 3.65 10.41
C ASN A 421 18.24 5.05 10.79
N LYS A 422 18.00 5.29 12.08
CA LYS A 422 17.46 6.54 12.61
C LYS A 422 18.50 7.52 13.18
N GLY A 423 19.80 7.18 13.25
CA GLY A 423 20.70 8.13 13.87
C GLY A 423 22.22 7.93 13.93
N GLN A 424 22.84 6.96 13.28
CA GLN A 424 24.29 6.76 13.38
C GLN A 424 25.06 6.81 12.05
N THR A 425 26.33 7.25 12.09
CA THR A 425 27.20 7.51 10.96
C THR A 425 27.67 6.25 10.22
N LEU A 426 27.82 6.37 8.89
CA LEU A 426 28.12 5.31 7.91
C LEU A 426 29.34 4.42 8.23
N LEU A 427 30.33 4.94 8.95
CA LEU A 427 31.61 4.26 9.24
C LEU A 427 31.49 3.14 10.28
N HIS A 428 30.74 3.38 11.34
CA HIS A 428 30.51 2.36 12.39
C HIS A 428 29.74 1.13 11.85
N TRP A 429 28.94 1.34 10.82
CA TRP A 429 28.15 0.30 10.16
C TRP A 429 28.94 -0.67 9.30
N GLN A 430 30.01 -0.19 8.66
CA GLN A 430 30.85 -1.06 7.82
C GLN A 430 31.57 -2.09 8.69
N ASP A 431 32.04 -1.69 9.87
CA ASP A 431 32.74 -2.57 10.80
C ASP A 431 31.77 -3.60 11.43
N VAL A 432 30.60 -3.17 11.85
CA VAL A 432 29.55 -4.07 12.40
C VAL A 432 29.05 -5.04 11.32
N LEU A 433 28.88 -4.59 10.07
CA LEU A 433 28.50 -5.43 8.94
C LEU A 433 29.56 -6.48 8.65
N PHE A 434 30.84 -6.08 8.64
CA PHE A 434 31.95 -6.98 8.36
C PHE A 434 32.12 -8.06 9.46
N GLN A 435 32.05 -7.66 10.73
CA GLN A 435 32.11 -8.62 11.85
C GLN A 435 30.96 -9.61 11.81
N LYS A 436 29.74 -9.14 11.51
CA LYS A 436 28.54 -10.00 11.50
C LYS A 436 28.45 -10.83 10.21
N GLN A 437 28.96 -10.35 9.09
CA GLN A 437 29.12 -11.16 7.89
C GLN A 437 30.09 -12.33 8.12
N ASN A 438 31.18 -12.08 8.84
CA ASN A 438 32.12 -13.15 9.25
C ASN A 438 31.46 -14.15 10.22
N GLN A 439 30.64 -13.70 11.18
CA GLN A 439 29.88 -14.58 12.06
C GLN A 439 28.88 -15.46 11.30
N ILE A 440 28.16 -14.90 10.32
CA ILE A 440 27.23 -15.64 9.46
C ILE A 440 27.99 -16.68 8.62
N LEU A 441 29.12 -16.31 8.03
CA LEU A 441 29.94 -17.21 7.24
C LEU A 441 30.54 -18.31 8.12
N THR A 442 30.96 -17.99 9.34
CA THR A 442 31.43 -19.00 10.33
C THR A 442 30.32 -19.96 10.72
N SER A 443 29.10 -19.46 10.97
CA SER A 443 27.93 -20.29 11.28
C SER A 443 27.52 -21.19 10.11
N LEU A 444 27.57 -20.68 8.88
CA LEU A 444 27.30 -21.48 7.68
C LEU A 444 28.38 -22.52 7.43
N SER A 445 29.67 -22.20 7.63
CA SER A 445 30.76 -23.18 7.52
C SER A 445 30.63 -24.27 8.56
N THR A 446 30.24 -23.90 9.79
CA THR A 446 29.99 -24.86 10.89
C THR A 446 28.83 -25.81 10.56
N ILE A 447 27.74 -25.30 9.96
CA ILE A 447 26.61 -26.14 9.50
C ILE A 447 27.07 -27.09 8.38
N ILE A 448 27.87 -26.61 7.44
CA ILE A 448 28.41 -27.43 6.35
C ILE A 448 29.33 -28.50 6.88
N GLU A 449 30.21 -28.17 7.85
CA GLU A 449 31.11 -29.14 8.50
C GLU A 449 30.33 -30.15 9.30
N LEU A 450 29.30 -29.74 10.05
CA LEU A 450 28.43 -30.64 10.80
C LEU A 450 27.72 -31.62 9.87
N ASN A 451 27.16 -31.15 8.77
CA ASN A 451 26.54 -32.02 7.77
C ASN A 451 27.53 -33.00 7.15
N ALA A 452 28.76 -32.55 6.86
CA ALA A 452 29.79 -33.42 6.36
C ALA A 452 30.19 -34.53 7.39
N LYS A 453 30.21 -34.21 8.69
CA LYS A 453 30.46 -35.19 9.76
C LYS A 453 29.28 -36.15 9.93
N ILE A 454 28.06 -35.70 9.85
CA ILE A 454 26.86 -36.54 9.90
C ILE A 454 26.88 -37.54 8.73
N ASN A 455 27.09 -37.04 7.52
CA ASN A 455 27.17 -37.91 6.34
C ASN A 455 28.32 -38.92 6.45
N ALA A 456 29.48 -38.51 6.98
CA ALA A 456 30.61 -39.43 7.22
C ALA A 456 30.28 -40.50 8.30
N TYR A 457 29.44 -40.19 9.28
CA TYR A 457 28.93 -41.17 10.25
C TYR A 457 27.95 -42.14 9.60
N ASP A 458 26.98 -41.64 8.84
CA ASP A 458 26.00 -42.47 8.12
C ASP A 458 26.67 -43.42 7.10
N GLU A 459 27.77 -42.95 6.49
CA GLU A 459 28.60 -43.78 5.60
C GLU A 459 29.58 -44.71 6.36
N GLY A 460 29.55 -44.72 7.68
CA GLY A 460 30.41 -45.55 8.52
C GLY A 460 31.89 -45.12 8.52
N LYS A 461 32.22 -43.93 8.06
CA LYS A 461 33.61 -43.40 7.99
C LYS A 461 34.11 -42.86 9.32
N ILE A 462 33.24 -42.45 10.22
CA ILE A 462 33.56 -42.02 11.60
C ILE A 462 32.70 -42.76 12.61
N LYS A 463 33.21 -42.91 13.86
CA LYS A 463 32.48 -43.54 14.96
C LYS A 463 31.54 -42.53 15.63
N GLU A 464 30.51 -43.04 16.29
CA GLU A 464 29.51 -42.26 17.04
C GLU A 464 30.16 -41.34 18.09
N ASP A 465 31.17 -41.82 18.82
CA ASP A 465 31.86 -41.02 19.84
C ASP A 465 32.56 -39.79 19.21
N ALA A 466 33.18 -39.93 18.05
CA ALA A 466 33.83 -38.82 17.34
C ALA A 466 32.82 -37.77 16.83
N LEU A 467 31.60 -38.17 16.47
CA LEU A 467 30.53 -37.24 16.12
C LEU A 467 29.98 -36.54 17.38
N LYS A 468 29.81 -37.26 18.49
CA LYS A 468 29.39 -36.71 19.78
C LYS A 468 30.38 -35.67 20.30
N ASP A 469 31.67 -35.98 20.26
CA ASP A 469 32.73 -35.05 20.68
C ASP A 469 32.72 -33.76 19.85
N TYR A 470 32.56 -33.89 18.56
CA TYR A 470 32.45 -32.73 17.68
C TYR A 470 31.20 -31.87 17.98
N ILE A 471 30.05 -32.50 18.25
CA ILE A 471 28.80 -31.79 18.60
C ILE A 471 28.96 -31.07 19.95
N ASN A 472 29.61 -31.72 20.94
CA ASN A 472 29.86 -31.12 22.25
C ASN A 472 30.83 -29.92 22.14
N ASP A 473 31.89 -30.00 21.33
CA ASP A 473 32.83 -28.91 21.08
C ASP A 473 32.12 -27.72 20.42
N LEU A 474 31.18 -27.97 19.48
CA LEU A 474 30.36 -26.95 18.88
C LEU A 474 29.42 -26.30 19.89
N TYR A 475 28.82 -27.08 20.77
CA TYR A 475 27.92 -26.61 21.82
C TYR A 475 28.68 -25.70 22.80
N ASP A 476 29.84 -26.10 23.26
CA ASP A 476 30.67 -25.31 24.17
C ASP A 476 31.17 -24.01 23.54
N LYS A 477 31.57 -24.03 22.27
CA LYS A 477 31.95 -22.85 21.52
C LYS A 477 30.78 -21.89 21.34
N SER A 478 29.57 -22.39 21.08
CA SER A 478 28.35 -21.59 20.93
C SER A 478 27.91 -20.99 22.26
N PHE A 479 28.06 -21.68 23.36
CA PHE A 479 27.69 -21.23 24.70
C PHE A 479 28.60 -20.10 25.20
N ASN A 480 29.90 -20.19 24.92
CA ASN A 480 30.87 -19.16 25.27
C ASN A 480 30.66 -17.86 24.52
N VAL A 481 30.15 -17.90 23.30
CA VAL A 481 29.78 -16.69 22.52
C VAL A 481 28.52 -15.99 23.09
N LEU A 482 27.61 -16.73 23.73
CA LEU A 482 26.40 -16.16 24.37
C LEU A 482 26.68 -15.55 25.75
N GLN A 483 27.84 -15.83 26.36
CA GLN A 483 28.25 -15.28 27.67
C GLN A 483 29.21 -14.09 27.56
N ASP A 484 29.50 -13.60 26.34
CA ASP A 484 30.34 -12.41 26.17
C ASP A 484 29.56 -11.16 26.63
N PRO A 485 29.98 -10.51 27.74
CA PRO A 485 29.26 -9.36 28.29
C PRO A 485 29.26 -8.14 27.38
N SER A 486 30.02 -8.12 26.30
CA SER A 486 29.98 -7.07 25.29
C SER A 486 28.73 -7.09 24.37
N ILE A 487 27.85 -8.11 24.53
CA ILE A 487 26.63 -8.31 23.72
C ILE A 487 25.37 -7.99 24.53
N SER A 488 25.48 -7.64 25.81
CA SER A 488 24.36 -7.47 26.75
C SER A 488 23.96 -5.99 27.01
N ASP A 489 24.38 -5.02 26.19
CA ASP A 489 23.89 -3.64 26.24
C ASP A 489 23.27 -3.17 24.93
#